data_c946cad87400cedf31cb126fcfb6fa43
#
_entry.id   c946cad87400cedf31cb126fcfb6fa43
#
_cell.length_a   1.000
_cell.length_b   1.000
_cell.length_c   1.000
_cell.angle_alpha   90.00
_cell.angle_beta   90.00
_cell.angle_gamma   90.00
#
_symmetry.space_group_name_H-M   'P 1'
#
loop_
_entity.id
_entity.type
_entity.pdbx_description
1 polymer ?
#
loop_
_entity_poly.entity_id
_entity_poly.type
_entity_poly.pdbx_seq_one_letter_code
_entity_poly.pdbx_strand_id
1 'polypeptide(L)'
;KITAKKKLDELLAALNLSSTTENIIPKEIDVSRMNVDYTSKSASEMIKAKLKEHGGHVTVFTARGLPCEIYAEPDGTTFTSDKLPVKPAYKYEVFDAIVDLLIKQGGRARKGNGRNYKLGEPGCEENTVVGTVALCRDHDRKIGDSVFDPVFVLAAVLEWAGIVINGRGELILTEAYREAK
;
A
#
# COMPACT_ATOMS: atom_id res chain seq x y z
N LYS A 1 -29.30 -6.95 -50.27
CA LYS A 1 -28.57 -6.35 -49.08
C LYS A 1 -28.78 -7.25 -47.90
N ILE A 2 -27.82 -8.07 -47.56
CA ILE A 2 -27.84 -8.93 -46.35
C ILE A 2 -27.60 -8.00 -45.18
N THR A 3 -28.56 -7.91 -44.26
CA THR A 3 -28.45 -7.06 -43.08
C THR A 3 -27.40 -7.61 -42.14
N ALA A 4 -26.67 -6.71 -41.47
CA ALA A 4 -25.59 -7.05 -40.52
C ALA A 4 -26.00 -8.12 -39.48
N LYS A 5 -27.28 -8.16 -39.11
CA LYS A 5 -27.84 -9.14 -38.19
C LYS A 5 -27.76 -10.58 -38.73
N LYS A 6 -28.05 -10.80 -40.05
CA LYS A 6 -27.99 -12.11 -40.65
C LYS A 6 -26.56 -12.68 -40.70
N LYS A 7 -25.57 -11.80 -40.89
CA LYS A 7 -24.16 -12.18 -40.89
C LYS A 7 -23.62 -12.52 -39.50
N LEU A 8 -24.16 -11.88 -38.46
CA LEU A 8 -23.84 -12.18 -37.07
C LEU A 8 -24.43 -13.54 -36.64
N ASP A 9 -25.68 -13.80 -37.05
CA ASP A 9 -26.36 -15.09 -36.74
C ASP A 9 -25.68 -16.28 -37.44
N GLU A 10 -25.17 -16.09 -38.67
CA GLU A 10 -24.38 -17.09 -39.39
C GLU A 10 -23.00 -17.34 -38.75
N LEU A 11 -22.37 -16.32 -38.23
CA LEU A 11 -21.09 -16.44 -37.50
C LEU A 11 -21.28 -17.15 -36.15
N LEU A 12 -22.35 -16.88 -35.44
CA LEU A 12 -22.68 -17.54 -34.18
C LEU A 12 -23.04 -19.04 -34.38
N ALA A 13 -23.70 -19.35 -35.47
CA ALA A 13 -24.01 -20.76 -35.85
C ALA A 13 -22.74 -21.53 -36.24
N ALA A 14 -21.75 -20.86 -36.89
CA ALA A 14 -20.48 -21.47 -37.32
C ALA A 14 -19.53 -21.76 -36.15
N LEU A 15 -19.70 -21.07 -35.03
CA LEU A 15 -18.88 -21.25 -33.82
C LEU A 15 -19.37 -22.34 -32.88
N ASN A 16 -20.44 -23.05 -33.26
CA ASN A 16 -21.02 -24.17 -32.49
C ASN A 16 -21.26 -23.87 -31.00
N LEU A 17 -21.59 -22.61 -30.71
CA LEU A 17 -22.02 -22.18 -29.38
C LEU A 17 -23.49 -22.49 -29.20
N SER A 18 -23.79 -23.77 -28.92
CA SER A 18 -25.09 -24.14 -28.38
C SER A 18 -25.30 -23.37 -27.09
N SER A 19 -26.42 -22.63 -27.09
CA SER A 19 -26.96 -21.92 -25.93
C SER A 19 -27.32 -22.91 -24.82
N THR A 20 -26.34 -23.29 -24.02
CA THR A 20 -26.56 -23.67 -22.62
C THR A 20 -26.24 -22.47 -21.79
N THR A 21 -27.24 -21.66 -21.52
CA THR A 21 -27.27 -20.73 -20.41
C THR A 21 -27.30 -21.56 -19.13
N GLU A 22 -26.18 -22.21 -18.82
CA GLU A 22 -25.89 -22.50 -17.44
C GLU A 22 -25.47 -21.20 -16.80
N ASN A 23 -26.30 -20.75 -15.86
CA ASN A 23 -26.01 -19.69 -14.93
C ASN A 23 -24.60 -19.92 -14.34
N ILE A 24 -23.57 -19.32 -14.93
CA ILE A 24 -22.33 -19.05 -14.24
C ILE A 24 -22.67 -17.88 -13.32
N ILE A 25 -23.35 -18.18 -12.22
CA ILE A 25 -23.28 -17.37 -11.02
C ILE A 25 -21.79 -17.35 -10.70
N PRO A 26 -21.12 -16.18 -10.67
CA PRO A 26 -19.78 -16.12 -10.15
C PRO A 26 -19.87 -16.76 -8.76
N LYS A 27 -19.12 -17.85 -8.53
CA LYS A 27 -18.99 -18.43 -7.20
C LYS A 27 -18.76 -17.23 -6.29
N GLU A 28 -19.73 -16.97 -5.39
CA GLU A 28 -19.55 -15.98 -4.33
C GLU A 28 -18.16 -16.23 -3.78
N ILE A 29 -17.29 -15.23 -3.95
CA ILE A 29 -16.01 -15.24 -3.29
C ILE A 29 -16.40 -15.26 -1.83
N ASP A 30 -16.13 -16.37 -1.16
CA ASP A 30 -16.43 -16.58 0.25
C ASP A 30 -15.58 -15.57 1.04
N VAL A 31 -16.13 -14.37 1.21
CA VAL A 31 -15.53 -13.24 1.95
C VAL A 31 -15.32 -13.63 3.41
N SER A 32 -15.99 -14.69 3.90
CA SER A 32 -15.86 -15.19 5.27
C SER A 32 -14.50 -15.82 5.56
N ARG A 33 -13.71 -16.18 4.52
CA ARG A 33 -12.34 -16.68 4.65
C ARG A 33 -11.27 -15.58 4.58
N MET A 34 -11.65 -14.35 4.30
CA MET A 34 -10.80 -13.16 4.44
C MET A 34 -11.03 -12.47 5.79
N ASN A 35 -11.26 -13.21 6.86
CA ASN A 35 -11.17 -12.68 8.21
C ASN A 35 -9.69 -12.43 8.55
N VAL A 36 -9.11 -11.40 7.93
CA VAL A 36 -7.95 -10.75 8.51
C VAL A 36 -8.50 -10.02 9.74
N ASP A 37 -8.24 -10.58 10.90
CA ASP A 37 -8.61 -9.97 12.18
C ASP A 37 -7.81 -8.66 12.35
N TYR A 38 -8.41 -7.55 11.92
CA TYR A 38 -7.82 -6.22 12.06
C TYR A 38 -7.92 -5.68 13.50
N THR A 39 -8.65 -6.37 14.39
CA THR A 39 -9.18 -5.77 15.61
C THR A 39 -8.18 -5.48 16.71
N SER A 40 -6.90 -5.85 16.59
CA SER A 40 -5.90 -5.58 17.63
C SER A 40 -4.47 -5.39 17.11
N LYS A 41 -4.18 -5.64 15.84
CA LYS A 41 -2.81 -5.64 15.33
C LYS A 41 -2.38 -4.24 14.88
N SER A 42 -1.13 -3.87 15.20
CA SER A 42 -0.50 -2.68 14.67
C SER A 42 -0.25 -2.81 13.15
N ALA A 43 -0.01 -1.69 12.47
CA ALA A 43 0.31 -1.70 11.05
C ALA A 43 1.54 -2.55 10.75
N SER A 44 2.56 -2.47 11.61
CA SER A 44 3.78 -3.26 11.52
C SER A 44 3.50 -4.77 11.63
N GLU A 45 2.63 -5.19 12.55
CA GLU A 45 2.25 -6.60 12.72
C GLU A 45 1.47 -7.13 11.51
N MET A 46 0.56 -6.35 10.98
CA MET A 46 -0.20 -6.71 9.78
C MET A 46 0.72 -6.90 8.56
N ILE A 47 1.64 -5.96 8.34
CA ILE A 47 2.60 -6.03 7.24
C ILE A 47 3.53 -7.22 7.38
N LYS A 48 4.06 -7.47 8.59
CA LYS A 48 4.89 -8.65 8.89
C LYS A 48 4.16 -9.96 8.61
N ALA A 49 2.93 -10.08 9.10
CA ALA A 49 2.12 -11.28 8.89
C ALA A 49 1.89 -11.53 7.41
N LYS A 50 1.49 -10.49 6.67
CA LYS A 50 1.22 -10.57 5.23
C LYS A 50 2.50 -10.89 4.43
N LEU A 51 3.65 -10.29 4.77
CA LEU A 51 4.94 -10.65 4.16
C LEU A 51 5.31 -12.11 4.42
N LYS A 52 5.09 -12.59 5.64
CA LYS A 52 5.35 -14.00 6.00
C LYS A 52 4.49 -14.97 5.17
N GLU A 53 3.21 -14.65 4.95
CA GLU A 53 2.32 -15.42 4.07
C GLU A 53 2.83 -15.50 2.62
N HIS A 54 3.57 -14.46 2.17
CA HIS A 54 4.20 -14.41 0.85
C HIS A 54 5.66 -14.90 0.85
N GLY A 55 6.07 -15.65 1.87
CA GLY A 55 7.44 -16.20 1.94
C GLY A 55 8.52 -15.16 2.24
N GLY A 56 8.15 -14.01 2.81
CA GLY A 56 9.08 -12.94 3.21
C GLY A 56 9.48 -11.99 2.08
N HIS A 57 8.89 -12.12 0.90
CA HIS A 57 9.17 -11.27 -0.26
C HIS A 57 7.89 -10.92 -1.02
N VAL A 58 7.82 -9.67 -1.50
CA VAL A 58 6.71 -9.22 -2.35
C VAL A 58 7.14 -8.07 -3.26
N THR A 59 6.58 -8.04 -4.46
CA THR A 59 6.63 -6.85 -5.34
C THR A 59 5.39 -6.00 -5.07
N VAL A 60 5.59 -4.77 -4.61
CA VAL A 60 4.53 -3.76 -4.47
C VAL A 60 4.69 -2.70 -5.55
N PHE A 61 3.63 -1.94 -5.83
CA PHE A 61 3.64 -0.93 -6.87
C PHE A 61 3.41 0.46 -6.29
N THR A 62 4.24 1.41 -6.69
CA THR A 62 4.05 2.82 -6.34
C THR A 62 2.77 3.37 -6.98
N ALA A 63 2.31 4.55 -6.55
CA ALA A 63 1.17 5.25 -7.17
C ALA A 63 1.36 5.55 -8.68
N ARG A 64 2.59 5.42 -9.21
CA ARG A 64 2.90 5.54 -10.65
C ARG A 64 3.04 4.20 -11.34
N GLY A 65 2.73 3.09 -10.66
CA GLY A 65 2.86 1.74 -11.22
C GLY A 65 4.29 1.21 -11.31
N LEU A 66 5.26 1.86 -10.67
CA LEU A 66 6.65 1.37 -10.66
C LEU A 66 6.80 0.27 -9.60
N PRO A 67 7.42 -0.88 -9.93
CA PRO A 67 7.63 -1.96 -8.99
C PRO A 67 8.68 -1.59 -7.95
N CYS A 68 8.47 -2.08 -6.72
CA CYS A 68 9.41 -2.04 -5.62
C CYS A 68 9.43 -3.42 -4.97
N GLU A 69 10.61 -3.99 -4.84
CA GLU A 69 10.82 -5.27 -4.17
C GLU A 69 10.97 -5.03 -2.68
N ILE A 70 10.22 -5.77 -1.88
CA ILE A 70 10.24 -5.68 -0.41
C ILE A 70 10.65 -7.04 0.13
N TYR A 71 11.67 -7.05 0.99
CA TYR A 71 12.21 -8.25 1.62
C TYR A 71 12.15 -8.11 3.14
N ALA A 72 11.57 -9.09 3.80
CA ALA A 72 11.65 -9.23 5.25
C ALA A 72 13.07 -9.68 5.63
N GLU A 73 13.69 -9.00 6.59
CA GLU A 73 14.99 -9.42 7.10
C GLU A 73 14.84 -10.54 8.14
N PRO A 74 15.86 -11.41 8.27
CA PRO A 74 15.82 -12.55 9.19
C PRO A 74 15.66 -12.15 10.67
N ASP A 75 15.97 -10.92 11.04
CA ASP A 75 15.81 -10.39 12.39
C ASP A 75 14.35 -10.21 12.83
N GLY A 76 13.40 -10.31 11.88
CA GLY A 76 11.98 -10.14 12.12
C GLY A 76 11.55 -8.74 12.54
N THR A 77 12.47 -7.77 12.58
CA THR A 77 12.23 -6.39 13.02
C THR A 77 12.45 -5.35 11.92
N THR A 78 13.23 -5.72 10.89
CA THR A 78 13.58 -4.84 9.77
C THR A 78 13.15 -5.42 8.43
N PHE A 79 13.12 -4.55 7.42
CA PHE A 79 12.89 -4.91 6.04
C PHE A 79 13.79 -4.09 5.12
N THR A 80 14.00 -4.58 3.91
CA THR A 80 14.75 -3.88 2.86
C THR A 80 13.94 -3.75 1.58
N SER A 81 14.41 -2.90 0.68
CA SER A 81 13.84 -2.72 -0.66
C SER A 81 14.93 -2.31 -1.63
N ASP A 82 14.75 -2.68 -2.89
CA ASP A 82 15.62 -2.26 -4.00
C ASP A 82 15.62 -0.73 -4.23
N LYS A 83 14.65 -0.02 -3.65
CA LYS A 83 14.48 1.44 -3.77
C LYS A 83 14.81 2.23 -2.51
N LEU A 84 15.18 1.55 -1.44
CA LEU A 84 15.54 2.17 -0.17
C LEU A 84 17.05 2.02 0.10
N PRO A 85 17.67 2.96 0.87
CA PRO A 85 19.03 2.77 1.35
C PRO A 85 19.13 1.49 2.17
N VAL A 86 20.16 0.68 1.90
CA VAL A 86 20.39 -0.60 2.59
C VAL A 86 20.74 -0.40 4.05
N LYS A 87 21.43 0.70 4.38
CA LYS A 87 21.88 1.00 5.75
C LYS A 87 21.58 2.44 6.14
N PRO A 88 21.01 2.64 7.34
CA PRO A 88 20.44 1.63 8.21
C PRO A 88 19.16 1.03 7.59
N ALA A 89 18.89 -0.28 7.85
CA ALA A 89 17.68 -0.94 7.42
C ALA A 89 16.44 -0.26 8.04
N TYR A 90 15.31 -0.37 7.36
CA TYR A 90 14.06 0.20 7.85
C TYR A 90 13.41 -0.74 8.85
N LYS A 91 13.09 -0.25 10.04
CA LYS A 91 12.30 -1.00 11.02
C LYS A 91 10.82 -0.91 10.67
N TYR A 92 10.08 -1.96 10.97
CA TYR A 92 8.62 -1.98 10.74
C TYR A 92 7.85 -0.93 11.54
N GLU A 93 8.41 -0.45 12.67
CA GLU A 93 7.80 0.63 13.49
C GLU A 93 7.52 1.91 12.70
N VAL A 94 8.18 2.14 11.58
CA VAL A 94 7.91 3.27 10.70
C VAL A 94 6.47 3.28 10.17
N PHE A 95 5.88 2.11 9.97
CA PHE A 95 4.49 1.99 9.52
C PHE A 95 3.51 2.37 10.62
N ASP A 96 3.82 2.01 11.87
CA ASP A 96 3.02 2.41 13.03
C ASP A 96 3.07 3.93 13.22
N ALA A 97 4.26 4.54 13.12
CA ALA A 97 4.41 5.99 13.18
C ALA A 97 3.61 6.74 12.10
N ILE A 98 3.57 6.21 10.88
CA ILE A 98 2.74 6.78 9.79
C ILE A 98 1.25 6.67 10.13
N VAL A 99 0.80 5.50 10.59
CA VAL A 99 -0.61 5.28 10.94
C VAL A 99 -1.02 6.15 12.12
N ASP A 100 -0.18 6.29 13.14
CA ASP A 100 -0.43 7.19 14.28
C ASP A 100 -0.58 8.65 13.84
N LEU A 101 0.25 9.10 12.89
CA LEU A 101 0.09 10.42 12.28
C LEU A 101 -1.27 10.55 11.58
N LEU A 102 -1.66 9.56 10.78
CA LEU A 102 -2.94 9.55 10.07
C LEU A 102 -4.11 9.61 11.05
N ILE A 103 -4.09 8.82 12.12
CA ILE A 103 -5.12 8.81 13.17
C ILE A 103 -5.21 10.19 13.84
N LYS A 104 -4.07 10.78 14.24
CA LYS A 104 -4.02 12.11 14.85
C LYS A 104 -4.58 13.21 13.95
N GLN A 105 -4.50 13.04 12.63
CA GLN A 105 -5.00 14.00 11.64
C GLN A 105 -6.37 13.64 11.05
N GLY A 106 -7.15 12.80 11.75
CA GLY A 106 -8.52 12.47 11.32
C GLY A 106 -8.59 11.49 10.15
N GLY A 107 -7.57 10.64 9.99
CA GLY A 107 -7.55 9.56 9.01
C GLY A 107 -6.83 9.89 7.70
N ARG A 108 -6.20 11.07 7.59
CA ARG A 108 -5.45 11.48 6.40
C ARG A 108 -4.26 12.37 6.76
N ALA A 109 -3.18 12.28 5.98
CA ALA A 109 -2.03 13.17 6.13
C ALA A 109 -1.36 13.45 4.77
N ARG A 110 -0.74 14.64 4.64
CA ARG A 110 0.07 14.98 3.48
C ARG A 110 1.35 14.15 3.47
N LYS A 111 1.75 13.66 2.30
CA LYS A 111 2.99 12.92 2.13
C LYS A 111 4.23 13.75 2.42
N GLY A 112 4.18 15.01 2.03
CA GLY A 112 5.33 15.91 2.05
C GLY A 112 6.28 15.67 0.87
N ASN A 113 7.46 16.30 0.91
CA ASN A 113 8.47 16.25 -0.15
C ASN A 113 9.88 16.47 0.41
N GLY A 114 10.50 15.43 0.90
CA GLY A 114 11.85 15.47 1.46
C GLY A 114 12.97 15.68 0.44
N ARG A 115 12.67 15.57 -0.88
CA ARG A 115 13.66 15.84 -1.93
C ARG A 115 13.95 17.31 -2.10
N ASN A 116 12.92 18.16 -1.95
CA ASN A 116 13.02 19.58 -2.25
C ASN A 116 13.11 20.44 -0.98
N TYR A 117 12.74 19.89 0.16
CA TYR A 117 12.64 20.64 1.42
C TYR A 117 13.36 19.91 2.54
N LYS A 118 13.95 20.69 3.44
CA LYS A 118 14.54 20.20 4.68
C LYS A 118 13.47 19.97 5.74
N LEU A 119 13.79 19.17 6.74
CA LEU A 119 12.89 18.94 7.86
C LEU A 119 12.50 20.26 8.54
N GLY A 120 11.21 20.47 8.74
CA GLY A 120 10.61 21.68 9.31
C GLY A 120 10.26 22.77 8.28
N GLU A 121 10.75 22.68 7.05
CA GLU A 121 10.35 23.61 5.99
C GLU A 121 8.93 23.32 5.46
N PRO A 122 8.21 24.33 4.89
CA PRO A 122 6.94 24.12 4.23
C PRO A 122 7.02 23.04 3.14
N GLY A 123 6.29 21.93 3.33
CA GLY A 123 6.35 20.75 2.46
C GLY A 123 7.14 19.58 3.04
N CYS A 124 7.91 19.78 4.11
CA CYS A 124 8.58 18.71 4.85
C CYS A 124 8.46 18.95 6.37
N GLU A 125 7.30 19.42 6.80
CA GLU A 125 7.00 19.63 8.22
C GLU A 125 6.93 18.30 8.97
N GLU A 126 7.17 18.32 10.27
CA GLU A 126 7.14 17.15 11.15
C GLU A 126 5.81 16.39 11.09
N ASN A 127 4.72 17.11 10.85
CA ASN A 127 3.36 16.57 10.71
C ASN A 127 3.02 16.11 9.27
N THR A 128 4.00 15.95 8.40
CA THR A 128 3.88 15.25 7.11
C THR A 128 4.39 13.82 7.25
N VAL A 129 4.00 12.93 6.34
CA VAL A 129 4.49 11.54 6.35
C VAL A 129 6.01 11.49 6.26
N VAL A 130 6.62 12.27 5.36
CA VAL A 130 8.09 12.28 5.22
C VAL A 130 8.79 12.82 6.47
N GLY A 131 8.26 13.85 7.11
CA GLY A 131 8.80 14.41 8.35
C GLY A 131 8.70 13.41 9.51
N THR A 132 7.52 12.81 9.69
CA THR A 132 7.31 11.75 10.69
C THR A 132 8.27 10.57 10.50
N VAL A 133 8.44 10.09 9.26
CA VAL A 133 9.37 9.00 8.95
C VAL A 133 10.82 9.40 9.25
N ALA A 134 11.22 10.63 8.93
CA ALA A 134 12.58 11.11 9.19
C ALA A 134 12.90 11.11 10.69
N LEU A 135 11.97 11.57 11.52
CA LEU A 135 12.11 11.59 12.98
C LEU A 135 12.03 10.20 13.61
N CYS A 136 11.17 9.31 13.08
CA CYS A 136 11.06 7.93 13.55
C CYS A 136 12.37 7.15 13.31
N ARG A 137 13.03 7.36 12.17
CA ARG A 137 14.27 6.66 11.83
C ARG A 137 15.51 7.15 12.56
N ASP A 138 15.54 8.41 12.91
CA ASP A 138 16.71 9.08 13.50
C ASP A 138 16.20 10.11 14.51
N HIS A 139 16.23 9.71 15.78
CA HIS A 139 15.77 10.54 16.89
C HIS A 139 16.65 11.75 17.17
N ASP A 140 17.89 11.75 16.68
CA ASP A 140 18.83 12.87 16.83
C ASP A 140 18.68 13.93 15.71
N ARG A 141 17.80 13.67 14.73
CA ARG A 141 17.56 14.55 13.62
C ARG A 141 16.94 15.88 14.05
N LYS A 142 17.40 16.96 13.45
CA LYS A 142 17.01 18.32 13.82
C LYS A 142 16.30 19.02 12.67
N ILE A 143 15.50 20.02 13.02
CA ILE A 143 14.92 20.96 12.06
C ILE A 143 16.07 21.58 11.24
N GLY A 144 15.89 21.64 9.93
CA GLY A 144 16.90 22.11 8.96
C GLY A 144 17.76 21.00 8.35
N ASP A 145 17.66 19.76 8.84
CA ASP A 145 18.39 18.62 8.27
C ASP A 145 17.77 18.17 6.94
N SER A 146 18.63 17.75 6.02
CA SER A 146 18.20 17.08 4.79
C SER A 146 17.69 15.69 5.11
N VAL A 147 16.57 15.30 4.50
CA VAL A 147 15.95 13.99 4.71
C VAL A 147 15.92 13.20 3.40
N PHE A 148 16.06 11.88 3.51
CA PHE A 148 15.72 11.00 2.41
C PHE A 148 14.20 10.78 2.38
N ASP A 149 13.61 10.81 1.19
CA ASP A 149 12.16 10.64 1.02
C ASP A 149 11.81 9.20 0.60
N PRO A 150 11.47 8.32 1.56
CA PRO A 150 11.11 6.92 1.29
C PRO A 150 9.60 6.73 1.06
N VAL A 151 8.81 7.81 1.14
CA VAL A 151 7.34 7.74 1.23
C VAL A 151 6.72 7.00 0.04
N PHE A 152 7.33 7.08 -1.14
CA PHE A 152 6.83 6.37 -2.33
C PHE A 152 6.87 4.84 -2.20
N VAL A 153 7.83 4.27 -1.44
CA VAL A 153 7.90 2.84 -1.12
C VAL A 153 6.98 2.51 0.05
N LEU A 154 7.08 3.27 1.16
CA LEU A 154 6.32 2.99 2.38
C LEU A 154 4.81 3.08 2.13
N ALA A 155 4.37 4.06 1.34
CA ALA A 155 2.98 4.20 0.92
C ALA A 155 2.49 3.00 0.09
N ALA A 156 3.34 2.47 -0.80
CA ALA A 156 3.01 1.28 -1.59
C ALA A 156 2.85 0.03 -0.72
N VAL A 157 3.69 -0.13 0.30
CA VAL A 157 3.57 -1.24 1.27
C VAL A 157 2.29 -1.13 2.10
N LEU A 158 1.97 0.08 2.61
CA LEU A 158 0.73 0.32 3.36
C LEU A 158 -0.52 0.08 2.52
N GLU A 159 -0.50 0.47 1.23
CA GLU A 159 -1.59 0.24 0.29
C GLU A 159 -1.74 -1.26 -0.03
N TRP A 160 -0.63 -1.95 -0.30
CA TRP A 160 -0.62 -3.40 -0.49
C TRP A 160 -1.16 -4.15 0.73
N ALA A 161 -0.85 -3.67 1.94
CA ALA A 161 -1.38 -4.24 3.17
C ALA A 161 -2.88 -3.95 3.39
N GLY A 162 -3.49 -3.05 2.61
CA GLY A 162 -4.89 -2.65 2.74
C GLY A 162 -5.14 -1.62 3.84
N ILE A 163 -4.09 -0.99 4.37
CA ILE A 163 -4.16 -0.04 5.48
C ILE A 163 -4.52 1.36 4.98
N VAL A 164 -3.99 1.78 3.84
CA VAL A 164 -4.23 3.11 3.29
C VAL A 164 -4.64 3.09 1.82
N ILE A 165 -5.28 4.17 1.39
CA ILE A 165 -5.40 4.59 -0.01
C ILE A 165 -4.23 5.53 -0.28
N ASN A 166 -3.41 5.18 -1.28
CA ASN A 166 -2.21 5.91 -1.67
C ASN A 166 -2.53 7.01 -2.69
N GLY A 167 -3.17 8.09 -2.23
CA GLY A 167 -3.59 9.23 -3.05
C GLY A 167 -2.42 10.08 -3.56
N ARG A 168 -2.73 11.01 -4.48
CA ARG A 168 -1.76 11.99 -4.99
C ARG A 168 -1.45 13.04 -3.92
N GLY A 169 -0.28 12.96 -3.30
CA GLY A 169 0.18 13.93 -2.30
C GLY A 169 -0.30 13.66 -0.87
N GLU A 170 -1.16 12.69 -0.64
CA GLU A 170 -1.66 12.32 0.68
C GLU A 170 -1.82 10.82 0.84
N LEU A 171 -1.88 10.35 2.08
CA LEU A 171 -2.32 9.02 2.48
C LEU A 171 -3.63 9.14 3.24
N ILE A 172 -4.53 8.20 3.02
CA ILE A 172 -5.85 8.15 3.68
C ILE A 172 -6.03 6.75 4.24
N LEU A 173 -6.38 6.62 5.52
CA LEU A 173 -6.73 5.33 6.12
C LEU A 173 -7.95 4.74 5.42
N THR A 174 -7.91 3.45 5.10
CA THR A 174 -9.06 2.73 4.56
C THR A 174 -10.18 2.68 5.62
N GLU A 175 -11.41 2.59 5.16
CA GLU A 175 -12.57 2.44 6.05
C GLU A 175 -12.44 1.15 6.88
N ALA A 176 -12.09 0.05 6.22
CA ALA A 176 -11.87 -1.24 6.89
C ALA A 176 -10.84 -1.17 8.02
N TYR A 177 -9.72 -0.44 7.83
CA TYR A 177 -8.74 -0.26 8.89
C TYR A 177 -9.21 0.67 10.02
N ARG A 178 -10.02 1.68 9.70
CA ARG A 178 -10.58 2.62 10.68
C ARG A 178 -11.63 1.99 11.57
N GLU A 179 -12.48 1.12 11.02
CA GLU A 179 -13.53 0.40 11.75
C GLU A 179 -12.97 -0.70 12.66
N ALA A 180 -11.78 -1.19 12.34
CA ALA A 180 -11.10 -2.25 13.08
C ALA A 180 -10.27 -1.75 14.28
N LYS A 181 -10.19 -0.45 14.51
CA LYS A 181 -9.45 0.22 15.60
C LYS A 181 -10.39 0.86 16.61
#